data_4a9af72c2aaf98e0d31ec4fc3be9f09e
#
_entry.id   4a9af72c2aaf98e0d31ec4fc3be9f09e
#
_cell.length_a   1.000
_cell.length_b   1.000
_cell.length_c   1.000
_cell.angle_alpha   90.00
_cell.angle_beta   90.00
_cell.angle_gamma   90.00
#
_symmetry.space_group_name_H-M   'P 1'
#
loop_
_entity.id
_entity.type
_entity.pdbx_description
1 polymer ?
#
loop_
_entity_poly.entity_id
_entity_poly.type
_entity_poly.pdbx_seq_one_letter_code
_entity_poly.pdbx_strand_id
1 'polypeptide(L)'
;KDTKKDEKQENTTQKTDSVSIEKKEYGTTPAGQKVDVYTLKNQKGMEVNIMTYGGIITSLKVPNKAGVSEEVAIGFNNLEQYTKDNPYFGALIGRYGNRIAKGKFTLDGKEYKLAANNGVNALHGGPEGFHRVIWTAEEAKGGDNATLKLKYISKDMEEGYPGNLTVFVTYT
;
A
#
# COMPACT_ATOMS: atom_id res chain seq x y z
N LYS A 1 19.47 -36.16 55.22
CA LYS A 1 18.30 -36.01 54.32
C LYS A 1 18.49 -34.76 53.48
N ASP A 2 19.08 -34.95 52.32
CA ASP A 2 19.30 -33.90 51.32
C ASP A 2 18.06 -33.76 50.46
N THR A 3 17.46 -32.58 50.49
CA THR A 3 16.39 -32.19 49.57
C THR A 3 17.00 -31.42 48.42
N LYS A 4 17.17 -32.06 47.28
CA LYS A 4 17.46 -31.39 45.99
C LYS A 4 16.24 -30.60 45.58
N LYS A 5 16.39 -29.28 45.40
CA LYS A 5 15.46 -28.43 44.70
C LYS A 5 15.75 -28.61 43.21
N ASP A 6 14.76 -29.12 42.45
CA ASP A 6 14.75 -29.09 41.01
C ASP A 6 14.43 -27.66 40.56
N GLU A 7 15.42 -26.97 39.99
CA GLU A 7 15.22 -25.72 39.23
C GLU A 7 14.69 -26.07 37.84
N LYS A 8 13.42 -25.80 37.63
CA LYS A 8 12.81 -25.79 36.30
C LYS A 8 13.37 -24.59 35.56
N GLN A 9 14.29 -24.81 34.65
CA GLN A 9 14.65 -23.84 33.63
C GLN A 9 13.45 -23.68 32.66
N GLU A 10 12.74 -22.54 32.81
CA GLU A 10 11.83 -22.08 31.75
C GLU A 10 12.66 -21.64 30.55
N ASN A 11 12.65 -22.50 29.54
CA ASN A 11 13.27 -22.21 28.26
C ASN A 11 12.31 -21.27 27.47
N THR A 12 12.39 -19.97 27.73
CA THR A 12 11.74 -18.93 26.95
C THR A 12 12.46 -18.85 25.61
N THR A 13 11.99 -19.64 24.66
CA THR A 13 12.38 -19.48 23.24
C THR A 13 11.87 -18.12 22.79
N GLN A 14 12.71 -17.10 22.85
CA GLN A 14 12.46 -15.85 22.14
C GLN A 14 12.41 -16.19 20.63
N LYS A 15 11.20 -16.18 20.10
CA LYS A 15 10.98 -16.24 18.66
C LYS A 15 11.51 -14.92 18.08
N THR A 16 12.74 -14.92 17.60
CA THR A 16 13.29 -13.79 16.85
C THR A 16 12.52 -13.73 15.55
N ASP A 17 11.59 -12.78 15.45
CA ASP A 17 10.90 -12.51 14.20
C ASP A 17 11.94 -12.09 13.18
N SER A 18 12.05 -12.85 12.09
CA SER A 18 12.98 -12.55 11.01
C SER A 18 12.38 -11.48 10.09
N VAL A 19 13.25 -10.60 9.57
CA VAL A 19 12.84 -9.71 8.46
C VAL A 19 12.44 -10.57 7.28
N SER A 20 11.23 -10.40 6.78
CA SER A 20 10.71 -11.20 5.69
C SER A 20 9.80 -10.39 4.76
N ILE A 21 9.70 -10.87 3.54
CA ILE A 21 8.69 -10.45 2.58
C ILE A 21 8.07 -11.68 1.94
N GLU A 22 6.75 -11.73 1.93
CA GLU A 22 5.98 -12.80 1.30
C GLU A 22 5.05 -12.20 0.25
N LYS A 23 4.88 -12.92 -0.85
CA LYS A 23 3.92 -12.59 -1.91
C LYS A 23 2.81 -13.62 -1.94
N LYS A 24 1.54 -13.15 -2.05
CA LYS A 24 0.37 -14.01 -2.28
C LYS A 24 -0.54 -13.38 -3.32
N GLU A 25 -1.33 -14.20 -4.00
CA GLU A 25 -2.44 -13.70 -4.80
C GLU A 25 -3.52 -13.15 -3.85
N TYR A 26 -3.98 -11.92 -4.11
CA TYR A 26 -5.01 -11.27 -3.32
C TYR A 26 -6.40 -11.39 -3.97
N GLY A 27 -6.44 -11.46 -5.30
CA GLY A 27 -7.66 -11.63 -6.08
C GLY A 27 -7.54 -11.09 -7.49
N THR A 28 -8.69 -10.95 -8.13
CA THR A 28 -8.81 -10.42 -9.49
C THR A 28 -9.82 -9.27 -9.50
N THR A 29 -9.48 -8.17 -10.16
CA THR A 29 -10.40 -7.03 -10.29
C THR A 29 -11.59 -7.38 -11.21
N PRO A 30 -12.68 -6.60 -11.19
CA PRO A 30 -13.79 -6.80 -12.13
C PRO A 30 -13.36 -6.72 -13.61
N ALA A 31 -12.26 -6.02 -13.91
CA ALA A 31 -11.67 -5.96 -15.25
C ALA A 31 -10.76 -7.15 -15.60
N GLY A 32 -10.67 -8.17 -14.72
CA GLY A 32 -9.86 -9.37 -14.95
C GLY A 32 -8.37 -9.22 -14.64
N GLN A 33 -7.95 -8.13 -14.00
CA GLN A 33 -6.55 -7.89 -13.66
C GLN A 33 -6.20 -8.61 -12.34
N LYS A 34 -5.10 -9.36 -12.32
CA LYS A 34 -4.59 -10.01 -11.12
C LYS A 34 -4.00 -8.99 -10.15
N VAL A 35 -4.29 -9.20 -8.87
CA VAL A 35 -3.79 -8.39 -7.76
C VAL A 35 -3.03 -9.28 -6.81
N ASP A 36 -1.80 -8.92 -6.53
CA ASP A 36 -0.95 -9.55 -5.52
C ASP A 36 -0.93 -8.72 -4.24
N VAL A 37 -0.71 -9.37 -3.11
CA VAL A 37 -0.41 -8.73 -1.83
C VAL A 37 0.97 -9.15 -1.35
N TYR A 38 1.73 -8.19 -0.86
CA TYR A 38 3.04 -8.38 -0.25
C TYR A 38 2.95 -8.10 1.24
N THR A 39 3.38 -9.06 2.05
CA THR A 39 3.48 -8.93 3.51
C THR A 39 4.94 -8.68 3.88
N LEU A 40 5.24 -7.51 4.42
CA LEU A 40 6.55 -7.14 4.93
C LEU A 40 6.54 -7.24 6.46
N LYS A 41 7.56 -7.90 7.03
CA LYS A 41 7.75 -8.01 8.49
C LYS A 41 9.12 -7.53 8.89
N ASN A 42 9.21 -6.86 10.02
CA ASN A 42 10.48 -6.49 10.64
C ASN A 42 10.76 -7.32 11.90
N GLN A 43 12.00 -7.23 12.40
CA GLN A 43 12.44 -7.94 13.60
C GLN A 43 11.71 -7.53 14.89
N LYS A 44 10.99 -6.41 14.87
CA LYS A 44 10.27 -5.88 16.02
C LYS A 44 8.79 -6.27 16.04
N GLY A 45 8.38 -7.20 15.17
CA GLY A 45 7.00 -7.68 15.08
C GLY A 45 6.02 -6.75 14.36
N MET A 46 6.51 -5.70 13.69
CA MET A 46 5.68 -4.89 12.81
C MET A 46 5.43 -5.65 11.51
N GLU A 47 4.19 -5.63 11.03
CA GLU A 47 3.76 -6.27 9.78
C GLU A 47 2.92 -5.30 8.96
N VAL A 48 3.21 -5.20 7.65
CA VAL A 48 2.42 -4.42 6.71
C VAL A 48 2.05 -5.25 5.50
N ASN A 49 0.79 -5.16 5.07
CA ASN A 49 0.29 -5.78 3.85
C ASN A 49 0.03 -4.70 2.80
N ILE A 50 0.64 -4.85 1.62
CA ILE A 50 0.55 -3.89 0.52
C ILE A 50 0.11 -4.64 -0.73
N MET A 51 -1.00 -4.26 -1.34
CA MET A 51 -1.46 -4.87 -2.59
C MET A 51 -1.03 -4.06 -3.81
N THR A 52 -0.89 -4.74 -4.95
CA THR A 52 -0.50 -4.11 -6.21
C THR A 52 -1.59 -3.22 -6.81
N TYR A 53 -2.86 -3.43 -6.49
CA TYR A 53 -3.94 -2.51 -6.86
C TYR A 53 -3.85 -1.25 -6.00
N GLY A 54 -3.62 -0.10 -6.64
CA GLY A 54 -3.50 1.19 -5.97
C GLY A 54 -2.29 1.35 -5.05
N GLY A 55 -1.37 0.37 -4.98
CA GLY A 55 -0.30 0.34 -3.98
C GLY A 55 -0.83 0.40 -2.54
N ILE A 56 -2.04 -0.14 -2.32
CA ILE A 56 -2.80 0.08 -1.08
C ILE A 56 -2.20 -0.70 0.09
N ILE A 57 -1.99 -0.01 1.20
CA ILE A 57 -1.76 -0.64 2.51
C ILE A 57 -3.11 -1.16 3.01
N THR A 58 -3.27 -2.48 3.03
CA THR A 58 -4.51 -3.14 3.45
C THR A 58 -4.53 -3.53 4.93
N SER A 59 -3.35 -3.58 5.56
CA SER A 59 -3.16 -3.91 6.98
C SER A 59 -1.84 -3.35 7.45
N LEU A 60 -1.81 -2.80 8.65
CA LEU A 60 -0.59 -2.39 9.35
C LEU A 60 -0.71 -2.79 10.81
N LYS A 61 0.05 -3.80 11.21
CA LYS A 61 0.08 -4.29 12.58
C LYS A 61 1.33 -3.82 13.29
N VAL A 62 1.15 -3.28 14.46
CA VAL A 62 2.22 -2.74 15.30
C VAL A 62 2.11 -3.31 16.71
N PRO A 63 3.21 -3.79 17.33
CA PRO A 63 3.20 -4.21 18.73
C PRO A 63 2.91 -3.03 19.66
N ASN A 64 1.96 -3.21 20.57
CA ASN A 64 1.70 -2.27 21.66
C ASN A 64 2.76 -2.40 22.77
N LYS A 65 2.62 -1.64 23.86
CA LYS A 65 3.55 -1.68 25.02
C LYS A 65 3.66 -3.05 25.69
N ALA A 66 2.65 -3.90 25.56
CA ALA A 66 2.64 -5.27 26.08
C ALA A 66 3.19 -6.29 25.09
N GLY A 67 3.64 -5.87 23.90
CA GLY A 67 4.12 -6.75 22.85
C GLY A 67 3.00 -7.42 22.04
N VAL A 68 1.74 -7.03 22.25
CA VAL A 68 0.60 -7.55 21.50
C VAL A 68 0.47 -6.78 20.18
N SER A 69 0.44 -7.50 19.06
CA SER A 69 0.28 -6.91 17.73
C SER A 69 -1.15 -6.45 17.52
N GLU A 70 -1.32 -5.17 17.16
CA GLU A 70 -2.62 -4.52 16.93
C GLU A 70 -2.70 -3.93 15.53
N GLU A 71 -3.88 -4.05 14.89
CA GLU A 71 -4.15 -3.41 13.60
C GLU A 71 -4.36 -1.90 13.80
N VAL A 72 -3.60 -1.07 13.09
CA VAL A 72 -3.66 0.39 13.22
C VAL A 72 -4.04 1.08 11.91
N ALA A 73 -4.25 0.35 10.82
CA ALA A 73 -4.75 0.88 9.56
C ALA A 73 -6.25 0.69 9.42
N ILE A 74 -6.92 1.67 8.81
CA ILE A 74 -8.31 1.53 8.39
C ILE A 74 -8.32 0.99 6.96
N GLY A 75 -9.11 -0.05 6.71
CA GLY A 75 -9.22 -0.68 5.40
C GLY A 75 -10.41 -1.63 5.30
N PHE A 76 -10.41 -2.41 4.23
CA PHE A 76 -11.43 -3.41 3.93
C PHE A 76 -10.85 -4.82 3.96
N ASN A 77 -11.72 -5.82 4.09
CA ASN A 77 -11.31 -7.22 4.24
C ASN A 77 -11.07 -7.95 2.92
N ASN A 78 -11.46 -7.38 1.79
CA ASN A 78 -11.33 -8.02 0.48
C ASN A 78 -11.19 -7.02 -0.66
N LEU A 79 -10.68 -7.48 -1.80
CA LEU A 79 -10.43 -6.66 -3.00
C LEU A 79 -11.71 -6.02 -3.56
N GLU A 80 -12.84 -6.73 -3.54
CA GLU A 80 -14.11 -6.21 -4.08
C GLU A 80 -14.51 -4.87 -3.43
N GLN A 81 -14.30 -4.74 -2.12
CA GLN A 81 -14.62 -3.50 -1.41
C GLN A 81 -13.70 -2.34 -1.82
N TYR A 82 -12.42 -2.63 -2.14
CA TYR A 82 -11.49 -1.61 -2.62
C TYR A 82 -11.76 -1.16 -4.06
N THR A 83 -12.35 -2.02 -4.90
CA THR A 83 -12.70 -1.67 -6.29
C THR A 83 -13.99 -0.87 -6.40
N LYS A 84 -14.79 -0.79 -5.34
CA LYS A 84 -15.96 0.09 -5.24
C LYS A 84 -15.55 1.53 -4.91
N ASP A 85 -16.53 2.43 -4.88
CA ASP A 85 -16.30 3.78 -4.37
C ASP A 85 -15.96 3.72 -2.87
N ASN A 86 -14.83 4.29 -2.50
CA ASN A 86 -14.29 4.27 -1.14
C ASN A 86 -13.48 5.54 -0.84
N PRO A 87 -13.21 5.85 0.45
CA PRO A 87 -12.52 7.07 0.85
C PRO A 87 -10.98 7.00 0.72
N TYR A 88 -10.44 6.26 -0.23
CA TYR A 88 -8.99 6.15 -0.54
C TYR A 88 -8.13 5.55 0.57
N PHE A 89 -8.68 4.69 1.43
CA PHE A 89 -7.93 4.09 2.53
C PHE A 89 -6.63 3.42 2.07
N GLY A 90 -5.50 3.83 2.67
CA GLY A 90 -4.18 3.25 2.44
C GLY A 90 -3.59 3.43 1.04
N ALA A 91 -4.29 4.12 0.12
CA ALA A 91 -3.95 4.16 -1.30
C ALA A 91 -2.85 5.17 -1.65
N LEU A 92 -2.09 4.86 -2.71
CA LEU A 92 -1.23 5.84 -3.37
C LEU A 92 -2.09 6.84 -4.15
N ILE A 93 -1.81 8.12 -3.94
CA ILE A 93 -2.56 9.22 -4.55
C ILE A 93 -1.71 9.92 -5.60
N GLY A 94 -2.27 10.12 -6.76
CA GLY A 94 -1.61 10.79 -7.87
C GLY A 94 -2.49 10.82 -9.15
N ARG A 95 -2.05 11.65 -10.16
CA ARG A 95 -0.76 12.39 -10.14
C ARG A 95 -0.73 13.51 -9.11
N TYR A 96 -1.88 14.19 -8.84
CA TYR A 96 -1.99 15.31 -7.92
C TYR A 96 -2.87 14.95 -6.73
N GLY A 97 -2.35 15.16 -5.52
CA GLY A 97 -3.10 14.90 -4.28
C GLY A 97 -4.03 16.04 -3.92
N ASN A 98 -5.19 15.71 -3.33
CA ASN A 98 -6.25 16.64 -2.99
C ASN A 98 -6.89 17.28 -4.26
N ARG A 99 -7.39 18.52 -4.18
CA ARG A 99 -8.28 19.10 -5.21
C ARG A 99 -7.57 20.07 -6.13
N ILE A 100 -7.92 19.98 -7.42
CA ILE A 100 -7.68 21.05 -8.40
C ILE A 100 -9.02 21.68 -8.74
N ALA A 101 -9.16 22.96 -8.40
CA ALA A 101 -10.40 23.71 -8.57
C ALA A 101 -10.85 23.73 -10.04
N LYS A 102 -12.16 23.50 -10.25
CA LYS A 102 -12.79 23.44 -11.58
C LYS A 102 -12.18 22.42 -12.55
N GLY A 103 -11.40 21.44 -12.01
CA GLY A 103 -10.74 20.40 -12.80
C GLY A 103 -9.82 20.93 -13.88
N LYS A 104 -9.11 22.04 -13.68
CA LYS A 104 -8.23 22.60 -14.69
C LYS A 104 -7.06 23.38 -14.12
N PHE A 105 -5.97 23.40 -14.87
CA PHE A 105 -4.77 24.19 -14.55
C PHE A 105 -4.08 24.63 -15.85
N THR A 106 -3.21 25.64 -15.73
CA THR A 106 -2.36 26.10 -16.83
C THR A 106 -0.92 25.74 -16.58
N LEU A 107 -0.25 25.15 -17.56
CA LEU A 107 1.18 24.84 -17.52
C LEU A 107 1.79 25.29 -18.86
N ASP A 108 2.86 26.08 -18.78
CA ASP A 108 3.57 26.65 -19.94
C ASP A 108 2.62 27.35 -20.96
N GLY A 109 1.66 28.10 -20.42
CA GLY A 109 0.68 28.86 -21.20
C GLY A 109 -0.46 28.03 -21.82
N LYS A 110 -0.49 26.72 -21.64
CA LYS A 110 -1.53 25.81 -22.11
C LYS A 110 -2.46 25.39 -20.98
N GLU A 111 -3.78 25.53 -21.17
CA GLU A 111 -4.79 25.02 -20.24
C GLU A 111 -4.97 23.51 -20.42
N TYR A 112 -4.96 22.77 -19.33
CA TYR A 112 -5.28 21.34 -19.25
C TYR A 112 -6.55 21.15 -18.44
N LYS A 113 -7.44 20.27 -18.95
CA LYS A 113 -8.69 19.88 -18.28
C LYS A 113 -8.54 18.46 -17.76
N LEU A 114 -8.87 18.29 -16.48
CA LEU A 114 -8.85 17.04 -15.77
C LEU A 114 -10.25 16.46 -15.65
N ALA A 115 -10.34 15.15 -15.45
CA ALA A 115 -11.61 14.51 -15.12
C ALA A 115 -12.13 15.02 -13.77
N ALA A 116 -13.37 15.53 -13.74
CA ALA A 116 -14.02 15.99 -12.52
C ALA A 116 -14.65 14.78 -11.80
N ASN A 117 -14.27 14.55 -10.54
CA ASN A 117 -14.76 13.47 -9.70
C ASN A 117 -15.19 13.92 -8.29
N ASN A 118 -15.23 15.23 -8.06
CA ASN A 118 -15.71 15.83 -6.80
C ASN A 118 -16.45 17.13 -7.10
N GLY A 119 -17.71 17.02 -7.52
CA GLY A 119 -18.46 18.13 -8.10
C GLY A 119 -17.76 18.66 -9.37
N VAL A 120 -17.43 19.94 -9.40
CA VAL A 120 -16.71 20.56 -10.50
C VAL A 120 -15.18 20.40 -10.42
N ASN A 121 -14.67 19.83 -9.36
CA ASN A 121 -13.24 19.74 -9.08
C ASN A 121 -12.68 18.37 -9.47
N ALA A 122 -11.39 18.31 -9.79
CA ALA A 122 -10.64 17.06 -9.80
C ALA A 122 -10.13 16.77 -8.39
N LEU A 123 -10.25 15.52 -7.94
CA LEU A 123 -9.81 15.05 -6.62
C LEU A 123 -8.89 13.84 -6.79
N HIS A 124 -7.75 13.87 -6.10
CA HIS A 124 -6.83 12.75 -5.96
C HIS A 124 -6.41 12.08 -7.28
N GLY A 125 -6.22 12.89 -8.33
CA GLY A 125 -5.75 12.42 -9.64
C GLY A 125 -6.85 11.97 -10.61
N GLY A 126 -8.12 12.06 -10.22
CA GLY A 126 -9.26 11.70 -11.07
C GLY A 126 -9.92 10.36 -10.72
N PRO A 127 -10.97 9.98 -11.46
CA PRO A 127 -11.70 8.72 -11.23
C PRO A 127 -10.82 7.47 -11.27
N GLU A 128 -9.88 7.41 -12.22
CA GLU A 128 -8.94 6.31 -12.42
C GLU A 128 -7.51 6.74 -12.10
N GLY A 129 -7.32 7.47 -10.99
CA GLY A 129 -6.00 7.87 -10.50
C GLY A 129 -5.18 6.70 -9.95
N PHE A 130 -4.03 6.99 -9.36
CA PHE A 130 -3.06 6.00 -8.89
C PHE A 130 -3.62 4.96 -7.91
N HIS A 131 -4.70 5.27 -7.23
CA HIS A 131 -5.41 4.40 -6.30
C HIS A 131 -6.21 3.27 -6.96
N ARG A 132 -6.44 3.33 -8.29
CA ARG A 132 -7.22 2.33 -9.04
C ARG A 132 -6.44 1.58 -10.11
N VAL A 133 -5.14 1.83 -10.24
CA VAL A 133 -4.28 1.17 -11.23
C VAL A 133 -3.49 0.02 -10.63
N ILE A 134 -3.06 -0.92 -11.47
CA ILE A 134 -2.15 -1.98 -11.06
C ILE A 134 -0.71 -1.49 -11.11
N TRP A 135 -0.05 -1.52 -9.97
CA TRP A 135 1.37 -1.25 -9.84
C TRP A 135 2.18 -2.53 -10.06
N THR A 136 3.27 -2.44 -10.78
CA THR A 136 4.19 -3.56 -10.99
C THR A 136 5.20 -3.60 -9.85
N ALA A 137 5.33 -4.75 -9.19
CA ALA A 137 6.42 -4.95 -8.24
C ALA A 137 7.72 -5.22 -9.00
N GLU A 138 8.67 -4.27 -8.96
CA GLU A 138 9.98 -4.41 -9.58
C GLU A 138 10.99 -5.09 -8.66
N GLU A 139 10.86 -4.88 -7.36
CA GLU A 139 11.74 -5.46 -6.36
C GLU A 139 10.93 -5.82 -5.11
N ALA A 140 11.17 -7.02 -4.59
CA ALA A 140 10.64 -7.50 -3.33
C ALA A 140 11.73 -8.32 -2.65
N LYS A 141 12.39 -7.75 -1.62
CA LYS A 141 13.51 -8.42 -0.94
C LYS A 141 13.46 -8.25 0.57
N GLY A 142 13.88 -9.30 1.27
CA GLY A 142 14.24 -9.26 2.67
C GLY A 142 15.74 -8.92 2.83
N GLY A 143 16.26 -9.04 4.04
CA GLY A 143 17.64 -8.75 4.41
C GLY A 143 17.67 -7.96 5.71
N ASP A 144 18.44 -6.88 5.78
CA ASP A 144 18.44 -5.99 6.94
C ASP A 144 17.08 -5.30 7.11
N ASN A 145 16.40 -5.00 5.99
CA ASN A 145 15.04 -4.50 5.92
C ASN A 145 14.22 -5.27 4.88
N ALA A 146 12.91 -5.40 5.11
CA ALA A 146 11.99 -5.85 4.08
C ALA A 146 11.65 -4.66 3.17
N THR A 147 11.84 -4.82 1.86
CA THR A 147 11.65 -3.74 0.88
C THR A 147 10.77 -4.20 -0.26
N LEU A 148 9.75 -3.42 -0.58
CA LEU A 148 8.92 -3.57 -1.77
C LEU A 148 9.01 -2.30 -2.62
N LYS A 149 9.48 -2.43 -3.86
CA LYS A 149 9.50 -1.33 -4.84
C LYS A 149 8.42 -1.56 -5.89
N LEU A 150 7.47 -0.65 -5.96
CA LEU A 150 6.41 -0.61 -6.95
C LEU A 150 6.71 0.42 -8.02
N LYS A 151 6.27 0.14 -9.26
CA LYS A 151 6.37 1.04 -10.42
C LYS A 151 5.02 1.16 -11.11
N TYR A 152 4.72 2.36 -11.56
CA TYR A 152 3.62 2.64 -12.47
C TYR A 152 4.08 3.60 -13.57
N ILE A 153 3.57 3.40 -14.79
CA ILE A 153 3.80 4.31 -15.93
C ILE A 153 2.46 4.93 -16.27
N SER A 154 2.26 6.17 -15.82
CA SER A 154 1.12 6.99 -16.18
C SER A 154 1.35 7.60 -17.56
N LYS A 155 0.51 7.26 -18.52
CA LYS A 155 0.64 7.70 -19.92
C LYS A 155 0.29 9.17 -20.10
N ASP A 156 0.79 9.76 -21.18
CA ASP A 156 0.39 11.10 -21.59
C ASP A 156 -1.14 11.22 -21.65
N MET A 157 -1.66 12.30 -21.10
CA MET A 157 -3.09 12.61 -20.99
C MET A 157 -3.95 11.64 -20.16
N GLU A 158 -3.34 10.73 -19.38
CA GLU A 158 -4.09 9.94 -18.40
C GLU A 158 -4.76 10.89 -17.39
N GLU A 159 -6.08 10.74 -17.19
CA GLU A 159 -6.94 11.64 -16.39
C GLU A 159 -6.83 13.13 -16.76
N GLY A 160 -6.26 13.45 -17.94
CA GLY A 160 -6.03 14.80 -18.45
C GLY A 160 -4.67 15.41 -18.10
N TYR A 161 -3.80 14.68 -17.42
CA TYR A 161 -2.45 15.15 -17.08
C TYR A 161 -1.48 14.95 -18.25
N PRO A 162 -0.71 15.99 -18.66
CA PRO A 162 0.20 15.89 -19.80
C PRO A 162 1.49 15.13 -19.49
N GLY A 163 2.03 14.51 -20.51
CA GLY A 163 3.31 13.81 -20.50
C GLY A 163 3.28 12.41 -19.89
N ASN A 164 4.19 11.55 -20.33
CA ASN A 164 4.40 10.25 -19.70
C ASN A 164 5.15 10.45 -18.36
N LEU A 165 4.66 9.80 -17.32
CA LEU A 165 5.27 9.85 -15.98
C LEU A 165 5.56 8.45 -15.48
N THR A 166 6.82 8.11 -15.26
CA THR A 166 7.20 6.89 -14.56
C THR A 166 7.35 7.17 -13.08
N VAL A 167 6.61 6.45 -12.26
CA VAL A 167 6.58 6.61 -10.80
C VAL A 167 7.10 5.35 -10.13
N PHE A 168 7.99 5.54 -9.17
CA PHE A 168 8.45 4.49 -8.27
C PHE A 168 8.06 4.82 -6.84
N VAL A 169 7.55 3.82 -6.12
CA VAL A 169 7.26 3.91 -4.69
C VAL A 169 7.95 2.76 -3.99
N THR A 170 8.69 3.07 -2.94
CA THR A 170 9.39 2.06 -2.15
C THR A 170 8.87 2.07 -0.73
N TYR A 171 8.41 0.91 -0.26
CA TYR A 171 8.08 0.62 1.12
C TYR A 171 9.24 -0.13 1.77
N THR A 172 9.70 0.35 2.92
CA THR A 172 10.81 -0.26 3.68
C THR A 172 10.46 -0.33 5.16
#